data_a565baecc5e657a136c085382774398f
#
_entry.id   a565baecc5e657a136c085382774398f
#
_cell.length_a   1.000
_cell.length_b   1.000
_cell.length_c   1.000
_cell.angle_alpha   90.00
_cell.angle_beta   90.00
_cell.angle_gamma   90.00
#
_symmetry.space_group_name_H-M   'P 1'
#
loop_
_entity.id
_entity.type
_entity.pdbx_description
1 polymer ?
#
loop_
_entity_poly.entity_id
_entity_poly.type
_entity_poly.pdbx_seq_one_letter_code
_entity_poly.pdbx_strand_id
1 'polypeptide(L)'
;MKGEPKSYEMALQPLPQVIVSVRDEEGRNNALAVGYTANVSHDPAMVMVGIEPTRFSYHMVKENGCFVVNLPLKSFRKEFGYLGSKSGRDGDKFASLDLKWEDGKYVNAPVLTDCPVNIECSVVESIMPGSNELFIGKVEAVHADEEYLGKNGNILWNKMDLI
;
A
#
# COMPACT_ATOMS: atom_id res chain seq x y z
N MET A 1 36.96 -6.22 -2.66
CA MET A 1 36.68 -6.54 -4.07
C MET A 1 35.17 -6.60 -4.26
N LYS A 2 34.61 -5.99 -5.32
CA LYS A 2 33.17 -6.05 -5.63
C LYS A 2 32.93 -7.07 -6.74
N GLY A 3 31.85 -7.85 -6.62
CA GLY A 3 31.38 -8.77 -7.66
C GLY A 3 29.98 -8.37 -8.14
N GLU A 4 29.53 -8.92 -9.24
CA GLU A 4 28.22 -8.67 -9.81
C GLU A 4 27.22 -9.76 -9.37
N PRO A 5 25.99 -9.39 -8.90
CA PRO A 5 24.95 -10.36 -8.63
C PRO A 5 24.36 -10.91 -9.92
N LYS A 6 23.71 -12.08 -9.83
CA LYS A 6 23.04 -12.71 -10.98
C LYS A 6 21.74 -12.04 -11.40
N SER A 7 21.11 -11.26 -10.51
CA SER A 7 19.87 -10.53 -10.76
C SER A 7 20.01 -9.09 -10.29
N TYR A 8 19.38 -8.17 -11.04
CA TYR A 8 19.32 -6.75 -10.69
C TYR A 8 17.95 -6.33 -10.17
N GLU A 9 17.01 -7.28 -10.12
CA GLU A 9 15.65 -7.01 -9.62
C GLU A 9 15.69 -6.59 -8.15
N MET A 10 14.93 -5.57 -7.82
CA MET A 10 14.77 -5.06 -6.46
C MET A 10 16.11 -4.81 -5.74
N ALA A 11 17.12 -4.33 -6.48
CA ALA A 11 18.46 -4.10 -5.95
C ALA A 11 18.53 -2.96 -4.92
N LEU A 12 17.56 -2.02 -4.98
CA LEU A 12 17.48 -0.94 -3.99
C LEU A 12 16.82 -1.45 -2.71
N GLN A 13 17.62 -1.53 -1.64
CA GLN A 13 17.19 -2.00 -0.32
C GLN A 13 17.62 -1.00 0.77
N PRO A 14 16.94 -0.94 1.92
CA PRO A 14 15.71 -1.68 2.25
C PRO A 14 14.47 -1.15 1.51
N LEU A 15 13.52 -2.02 1.21
CA LEU A 15 12.23 -1.64 0.67
C LEU A 15 11.22 -1.39 1.79
N PRO A 16 10.38 -0.36 1.68
CA PRO A 16 9.18 -0.28 2.51
C PRO A 16 8.29 -1.50 2.26
N GLN A 17 7.83 -2.14 3.31
CA GLN A 17 6.92 -3.29 3.25
C GLN A 17 5.50 -2.76 3.47
N VAL A 18 4.75 -2.55 2.41
CA VAL A 18 3.41 -1.94 2.50
C VAL A 18 2.33 -2.85 1.94
N ILE A 19 1.10 -2.64 2.45
CA ILE A 19 -0.11 -3.23 1.91
C ILE A 19 -0.88 -2.11 1.22
N VAL A 20 -1.23 -2.32 -0.05
CA VAL A 20 -2.09 -1.41 -0.80
C VAL A 20 -3.50 -2.01 -0.81
N SER A 21 -4.47 -1.26 -0.30
CA SER A 21 -5.88 -1.64 -0.32
C SER A 21 -6.66 -0.79 -1.33
N VAL A 22 -7.60 -1.42 -2.00
CA VAL A 22 -8.34 -0.88 -3.13
C VAL A 22 -9.78 -1.38 -3.11
N ARG A 23 -10.66 -0.70 -3.86
CA ARG A 23 -12.05 -1.10 -4.06
C ARG A 23 -12.41 -0.99 -5.53
N ASP A 24 -13.21 -1.91 -6.04
CA ASP A 24 -13.72 -1.83 -7.41
C ASP A 24 -15.04 -1.04 -7.48
N GLU A 25 -15.56 -0.85 -8.70
CA GLU A 25 -16.82 -0.15 -8.94
C GLU A 25 -18.05 -0.88 -8.37
N GLU A 26 -17.93 -2.18 -8.09
CA GLU A 26 -19.00 -3.00 -7.50
C GLU A 26 -18.93 -3.00 -5.95
N GLY A 27 -17.96 -2.30 -5.37
CA GLY A 27 -17.79 -2.20 -3.92
C GLY A 27 -17.00 -3.34 -3.30
N ARG A 28 -16.34 -4.20 -4.10
CA ARG A 28 -15.50 -5.29 -3.60
C ARG A 28 -14.14 -4.75 -3.17
N ASN A 29 -13.71 -5.11 -1.97
CA ASN A 29 -12.40 -4.75 -1.45
C ASN A 29 -11.35 -5.79 -1.84
N ASN A 30 -10.12 -5.32 -2.08
CA ASN A 30 -8.95 -6.18 -2.17
C ASN A 30 -7.73 -5.49 -1.57
N ALA A 31 -6.72 -6.27 -1.22
CA ALA A 31 -5.44 -5.76 -0.75
C ALA A 31 -4.30 -6.66 -1.24
N LEU A 32 -3.12 -6.06 -1.45
CA LEU A 32 -1.91 -6.78 -1.86
C LEU A 32 -0.67 -6.14 -1.25
N ALA A 33 0.35 -6.96 -1.04
CA ALA A 33 1.68 -6.45 -0.70
C ALA A 33 2.33 -5.82 -1.94
N VAL A 34 2.89 -4.63 -1.78
CA VAL A 34 3.56 -3.88 -2.85
C VAL A 34 4.98 -3.57 -2.43
N GLY A 35 5.95 -4.04 -3.25
CA GLY A 35 7.37 -3.76 -3.04
C GLY A 35 7.87 -2.50 -3.77
N TYR A 36 7.22 -2.12 -4.87
CA TYR A 36 7.57 -0.91 -5.62
C TYR A 36 6.72 0.25 -5.10
N THR A 37 7.24 0.97 -4.09
CA THR A 37 6.60 2.14 -3.50
C THR A 37 7.65 3.15 -3.03
N ALA A 38 7.33 4.43 -3.15
CA ALA A 38 8.21 5.51 -2.72
C ALA A 38 7.44 6.82 -2.55
N ASN A 39 7.97 7.71 -1.70
CA ASN A 39 7.60 9.12 -1.74
C ASN A 39 8.21 9.75 -3.00
N VAL A 40 7.42 10.46 -3.79
CA VAL A 40 7.86 11.01 -5.09
C VAL A 40 7.69 12.53 -5.22
N SER A 41 6.99 13.18 -4.29
CA SER A 41 6.84 14.63 -4.23
C SER A 41 6.66 15.09 -2.79
N HIS A 42 7.19 16.26 -2.48
CA HIS A 42 7.08 16.92 -1.18
C HIS A 42 5.88 17.88 -1.14
N ASP A 43 5.72 18.69 -2.18
CA ASP A 43 4.64 19.67 -2.28
C ASP A 43 4.07 19.71 -3.71
N PRO A 44 2.85 19.21 -3.92
CA PRO A 44 2.05 18.44 -2.95
C PRO A 44 2.69 17.09 -2.62
N ALA A 45 2.39 16.56 -1.42
CA ALA A 45 2.86 15.24 -1.01
C ALA A 45 2.28 14.15 -1.93
N MET A 46 3.16 13.30 -2.48
CA MET A 46 2.75 12.20 -3.36
C MET A 46 3.50 10.92 -3.04
N VAL A 47 2.80 9.80 -3.17
CA VAL A 47 3.32 8.45 -3.01
C VAL A 47 3.08 7.66 -4.29
N MET A 48 4.08 6.95 -4.76
CA MET A 48 3.99 6.04 -5.91
C MET A 48 3.81 4.60 -5.44
N VAL A 49 2.95 3.86 -6.12
CA VAL A 49 2.84 2.39 -6.03
C VAL A 49 2.92 1.77 -7.41
N GLY A 50 3.77 0.75 -7.57
CA GLY A 50 3.94 0.04 -8.83
C GLY A 50 3.21 -1.31 -8.78
N ILE A 51 2.28 -1.53 -9.71
CA ILE A 51 1.45 -2.74 -9.79
C ILE A 51 1.54 -3.31 -11.20
N GLU A 52 1.83 -4.61 -11.31
CA GLU A 52 1.78 -5.30 -12.59
C GLU A 52 0.34 -5.41 -13.10
N PRO A 53 0.09 -5.25 -14.42
CA PRO A 53 -1.25 -5.39 -15.01
C PRO A 53 -1.90 -6.76 -14.78
N THR A 54 -1.11 -7.79 -14.51
CA THR A 54 -1.59 -9.14 -14.20
C THR A 54 -2.18 -9.29 -12.79
N ARG A 55 -1.90 -8.36 -11.89
CA ARG A 55 -2.42 -8.40 -10.51
C ARG A 55 -3.91 -8.06 -10.49
N PHE A 56 -4.66 -8.76 -9.63
CA PHE A 56 -6.12 -8.56 -9.51
C PHE A 56 -6.48 -7.11 -9.15
N SER A 57 -5.71 -6.46 -8.28
CA SER A 57 -5.95 -5.07 -7.87
C SER A 57 -5.65 -4.02 -8.94
N TYR A 58 -4.98 -4.39 -10.02
CA TYR A 58 -4.59 -3.42 -11.06
C TYR A 58 -5.78 -2.68 -11.67
N HIS A 59 -6.79 -3.44 -12.15
CA HIS A 59 -7.99 -2.85 -12.73
C HIS A 59 -8.77 -2.00 -11.72
N MET A 60 -8.75 -2.40 -10.43
CA MET A 60 -9.46 -1.67 -9.36
C MET A 60 -8.88 -0.27 -9.16
N VAL A 61 -7.55 -0.12 -9.19
CA VAL A 61 -6.90 1.20 -9.14
C VAL A 61 -7.18 2.00 -10.41
N LYS A 62 -7.14 1.37 -11.59
CA LYS A 62 -7.44 2.01 -12.87
C LYS A 62 -8.87 2.56 -12.93
N GLU A 63 -9.84 1.77 -12.48
CA GLU A 63 -11.26 2.11 -12.50
C GLU A 63 -11.62 3.18 -11.46
N ASN A 64 -11.14 3.01 -10.24
CA ASN A 64 -11.55 3.83 -9.10
C ASN A 64 -10.65 5.05 -8.86
N GLY A 65 -9.44 5.04 -9.42
CA GLY A 65 -8.52 6.19 -9.37
C GLY A 65 -8.00 6.52 -7.98
N CYS A 66 -7.99 5.57 -7.06
CA CYS A 66 -7.48 5.77 -5.71
C CYS A 66 -7.00 4.47 -5.05
N PHE A 67 -6.26 4.62 -3.98
CA PHE A 67 -5.76 3.52 -3.16
C PHE A 67 -5.39 4.01 -1.76
N VAL A 68 -5.24 3.09 -0.83
CA VAL A 68 -4.70 3.36 0.50
C VAL A 68 -3.42 2.56 0.70
N VAL A 69 -2.36 3.23 1.15
CA VAL A 69 -1.13 2.57 1.58
C VAL A 69 -1.20 2.34 3.08
N ASN A 70 -1.12 1.09 3.51
CA ASN A 70 -1.18 0.69 4.91
C ASN A 70 0.19 0.17 5.33
N LEU A 71 0.71 0.64 6.46
CA LEU A 71 2.01 0.25 6.99
C LEU A 71 1.82 -0.75 8.13
N PRO A 72 2.13 -2.04 7.90
CA PRO A 72 1.91 -3.08 8.89
C PRO A 72 3.04 -3.19 9.91
N LEU A 73 2.70 -3.55 11.15
CA LEU A 73 3.67 -3.99 12.15
C LEU A 73 4.17 -5.42 11.85
N LYS A 74 5.31 -5.81 12.41
CA LYS A 74 5.84 -7.19 12.31
C LYS A 74 4.87 -8.25 12.84
N SER A 75 4.00 -7.89 13.77
CA SER A 75 2.92 -8.78 14.25
C SER A 75 1.95 -9.17 13.13
N PHE A 76 1.82 -8.36 12.09
CA PHE A 76 0.96 -8.59 10.92
C PHE A 76 1.67 -9.34 9.76
N ARG A 77 2.85 -9.90 9.99
CA ARG A 77 3.68 -10.53 8.96
C ARG A 77 3.00 -11.73 8.27
N LYS A 78 2.18 -12.48 8.99
CA LYS A 78 1.45 -13.62 8.44
C LYS A 78 0.41 -13.17 7.41
N GLU A 79 -0.37 -12.16 7.75
CA GLU A 79 -1.39 -11.54 6.89
C GLU A 79 -0.72 -10.87 5.69
N PHE A 80 0.37 -10.15 5.92
CA PHE A 80 1.20 -9.55 4.87
C PHE A 80 1.65 -10.60 3.84
N GLY A 81 2.19 -11.73 4.29
CA GLY A 81 2.62 -12.82 3.41
C GLY A 81 1.46 -13.42 2.60
N TYR A 82 0.29 -13.59 3.22
CA TYR A 82 -0.91 -14.05 2.54
C TYR A 82 -1.38 -13.06 1.48
N LEU A 83 -1.45 -11.78 1.81
CA LEU A 83 -1.86 -10.71 0.90
C LEU A 83 -0.92 -10.56 -0.30
N GLY A 84 0.36 -10.86 -0.13
CA GLY A 84 1.36 -10.84 -1.19
C GLY A 84 1.38 -12.06 -2.10
N SER A 85 0.91 -13.22 -1.60
CA SER A 85 1.01 -14.51 -2.31
C SER A 85 -0.31 -14.99 -2.93
N LYS A 86 -1.47 -14.56 -2.41
CA LYS A 86 -2.79 -14.97 -2.92
C LYS A 86 -3.41 -13.92 -3.83
N SER A 87 -4.14 -14.38 -4.82
CA SER A 87 -4.89 -13.51 -5.74
C SER A 87 -6.31 -13.26 -5.24
N GLY A 88 -6.83 -12.05 -5.44
CA GLY A 88 -8.25 -11.75 -5.25
C GLY A 88 -9.18 -12.52 -6.19
N ARG A 89 -8.64 -13.11 -7.28
CA ARG A 89 -9.38 -14.02 -8.16
C ARG A 89 -9.76 -15.33 -7.48
N ASP A 90 -8.97 -15.75 -6.49
CA ASP A 90 -9.15 -17.05 -5.83
C ASP A 90 -10.08 -16.95 -4.60
N GLY A 91 -10.55 -15.76 -4.27
CA GLY A 91 -11.48 -15.54 -3.16
C GLY A 91 -11.32 -14.18 -2.47
N ASP A 92 -12.18 -13.91 -1.52
CA ASP A 92 -12.17 -12.69 -0.72
C ASP A 92 -11.10 -12.79 0.38
N LYS A 93 -10.00 -12.06 0.20
CA LYS A 93 -8.89 -12.02 1.15
C LYS A 93 -9.27 -11.35 2.47
N PHE A 94 -10.17 -10.38 2.45
CA PHE A 94 -10.66 -9.69 3.66
C PHE A 94 -11.40 -10.67 4.57
N ALA A 95 -12.32 -11.44 4.00
CA ALA A 95 -13.03 -12.48 4.73
C ALA A 95 -12.10 -13.62 5.19
N SER A 96 -11.17 -14.07 4.32
CA SER A 96 -10.25 -15.17 4.63
C SER A 96 -9.31 -14.88 5.79
N LEU A 97 -8.92 -13.62 5.98
CA LEU A 97 -8.02 -13.17 7.04
C LEU A 97 -8.75 -12.49 8.21
N ASP A 98 -10.09 -12.34 8.12
CA ASP A 98 -10.87 -11.52 9.08
C ASP A 98 -10.25 -10.13 9.28
N LEU A 99 -9.82 -9.49 8.15
CA LEU A 99 -9.19 -8.17 8.21
C LEU A 99 -10.13 -7.14 8.78
N LYS A 100 -9.63 -6.33 9.68
CA LYS A 100 -10.34 -5.18 10.24
C LYS A 100 -10.09 -3.98 9.35
N TRP A 101 -11.18 -3.32 8.96
CA TRP A 101 -11.11 -2.19 8.05
C TRP A 101 -12.30 -1.25 8.24
N GLU A 102 -12.13 -0.04 7.76
CA GLU A 102 -13.20 0.96 7.65
C GLU A 102 -13.12 1.66 6.29
N ASP A 103 -14.17 2.38 5.92
CA ASP A 103 -14.16 3.17 4.70
C ASP A 103 -13.15 4.32 4.78
N GLY A 104 -12.43 4.56 3.69
CA GLY A 104 -11.60 5.76 3.56
C GLY A 104 -12.43 7.02 3.75
N LYS A 105 -11.86 8.01 4.41
CA LYS A 105 -12.53 9.29 4.68
C LYS A 105 -12.52 10.20 3.45
N TYR A 106 -11.49 10.11 2.62
CA TYR A 106 -11.27 10.98 1.47
C TYR A 106 -11.25 10.23 0.15
N VAL A 107 -11.03 8.91 0.17
CA VAL A 107 -10.99 8.08 -1.04
C VAL A 107 -11.89 6.86 -0.91
N ASN A 108 -12.40 6.35 -2.03
CA ASN A 108 -13.26 5.17 -2.05
C ASN A 108 -12.42 3.88 -2.06
N ALA A 109 -11.72 3.65 -0.96
CA ALA A 109 -10.92 2.44 -0.74
C ALA A 109 -10.89 2.13 0.77
N PRO A 110 -10.71 0.85 1.16
CA PRO A 110 -10.71 0.48 2.57
C PRO A 110 -9.38 0.88 3.24
N VAL A 111 -9.48 1.38 4.47
CA VAL A 111 -8.38 1.61 5.41
C VAL A 111 -8.27 0.39 6.31
N LEU A 112 -7.11 -0.27 6.35
CA LEU A 112 -6.88 -1.41 7.23
C LEU A 112 -6.56 -0.94 8.65
N THR A 113 -7.52 -1.09 9.56
CA THR A 113 -7.37 -0.64 10.95
C THR A 113 -6.40 -1.50 11.78
N ASP A 114 -6.02 -2.68 11.27
CA ASP A 114 -4.94 -3.49 11.83
C ASP A 114 -3.53 -2.92 11.57
N CYS A 115 -3.42 -1.90 10.71
CA CYS A 115 -2.17 -1.22 10.39
C CYS A 115 -2.14 0.16 11.04
N PRO A 116 -1.09 0.49 11.84
CA PRO A 116 -1.07 1.71 12.63
C PRO A 116 -0.98 3.01 11.84
N VAL A 117 -0.55 2.96 10.58
CA VAL A 117 -0.48 4.13 9.70
C VAL A 117 -1.10 3.79 8.36
N ASN A 118 -1.95 4.69 7.87
CA ASN A 118 -2.65 4.57 6.60
C ASN A 118 -2.56 5.88 5.82
N ILE A 119 -2.32 5.80 4.53
CA ILE A 119 -2.15 6.96 3.63
C ILE A 119 -3.18 6.84 2.52
N GLU A 120 -4.18 7.71 2.53
CA GLU A 120 -5.22 7.79 1.49
C GLU A 120 -4.68 8.58 0.30
N CYS A 121 -4.76 8.00 -0.90
CA CYS A 121 -4.19 8.60 -2.11
C CYS A 121 -5.19 8.62 -3.27
N SER A 122 -5.26 9.76 -3.96
CA SER A 122 -5.95 9.90 -5.26
C SER A 122 -4.93 9.84 -6.38
N VAL A 123 -5.14 8.99 -7.38
CA VAL A 123 -4.25 8.86 -8.54
C VAL A 123 -4.32 10.14 -9.38
N VAL A 124 -3.18 10.81 -9.58
CA VAL A 124 -3.07 12.02 -10.39
C VAL A 124 -2.39 11.76 -11.74
N GLU A 125 -1.56 10.73 -11.80
CA GLU A 125 -0.83 10.34 -13.01
C GLU A 125 -0.41 8.86 -12.91
N SER A 126 -0.19 8.23 -14.04
CA SER A 126 0.46 6.93 -14.09
C SER A 126 1.38 6.83 -15.29
N ILE A 127 2.46 6.07 -15.13
CA ILE A 127 3.43 5.76 -16.18
C ILE A 127 3.76 4.27 -16.15
N MET A 128 4.09 3.71 -17.29
CA MET A 128 4.45 2.30 -17.42
C MET A 128 5.81 2.15 -18.12
N PRO A 129 6.92 2.38 -17.38
CA PRO A 129 8.26 2.32 -17.98
C PRO A 129 8.72 0.89 -18.27
N GLY A 130 8.13 -0.11 -17.62
CA GLY A 130 8.48 -1.52 -17.76
C GLY A 130 7.31 -2.42 -17.39
N SER A 131 7.54 -3.46 -16.58
CA SER A 131 6.54 -4.46 -16.21
C SER A 131 5.43 -3.94 -15.29
N ASN A 132 5.72 -2.89 -14.51
CA ASN A 132 4.79 -2.32 -13.56
C ASN A 132 4.27 -0.96 -14.05
N GLU A 133 2.97 -0.72 -13.91
CA GLU A 133 2.43 0.63 -13.98
C GLU A 133 2.63 1.31 -12.64
N LEU A 134 3.26 2.48 -12.68
CA LEU A 134 3.54 3.30 -11.51
C LEU A 134 2.41 4.31 -11.35
N PHE A 135 1.54 4.08 -10.37
CA PHE A 135 0.46 4.99 -10.04
C PHE A 135 0.96 6.04 -9.07
N ILE A 136 0.93 7.30 -9.49
CA ILE A 136 1.32 8.44 -8.66
C ILE A 136 0.08 8.94 -7.93
N GLY A 137 0.06 8.77 -6.61
CA GLY A 137 -1.05 9.16 -5.76
C GLY A 137 -0.75 10.43 -4.98
N LYS A 138 -1.60 11.45 -5.12
CA LYS A 138 -1.59 12.60 -4.22
C LYS A 138 -2.09 12.15 -2.85
N VAL A 139 -1.36 12.47 -1.81
CA VAL A 139 -1.76 12.19 -0.43
C VAL A 139 -2.92 13.11 -0.04
N GLU A 140 -4.10 12.53 0.17
CA GLU A 140 -5.29 13.24 0.63
C GLU A 140 -5.37 13.28 2.15
N ALA A 141 -4.91 12.23 2.82
CA ALA A 141 -4.83 12.15 4.27
C ALA A 141 -3.81 11.10 4.73
N VAL A 142 -3.27 11.31 5.91
CA VAL A 142 -2.49 10.33 6.66
C VAL A 142 -3.17 10.11 8.00
N HIS A 143 -3.46 8.86 8.33
CA HIS A 143 -3.99 8.45 9.61
C HIS A 143 -2.91 7.70 10.39
N ALA A 144 -2.86 7.89 11.68
CA ALA A 144 -2.01 7.13 12.57
C ALA A 144 -2.77 6.84 13.88
N ASP A 145 -2.55 5.65 14.45
CA ASP A 145 -3.13 5.33 15.75
C ASP A 145 -2.63 6.32 16.80
N GLU A 146 -3.52 6.72 17.73
CA GLU A 146 -3.24 7.77 18.73
C GLU A 146 -1.98 7.50 19.55
N GLU A 147 -1.70 6.23 19.88
CA GLU A 147 -0.50 5.83 20.62
C GLU A 147 0.82 6.14 19.89
N TYR A 148 0.77 6.29 18.57
CA TYR A 148 1.89 6.64 17.71
C TYR A 148 1.91 8.11 17.29
N LEU A 149 1.03 8.92 17.84
CA LEU A 149 1.04 10.37 17.62
C LEU A 149 1.72 11.10 18.80
N GLY A 150 2.69 11.93 18.47
CA GLY A 150 3.32 12.83 19.43
C GLY A 150 2.43 14.03 19.76
N LYS A 151 2.74 14.72 20.84
CA LYS A 151 2.00 15.93 21.29
C LYS A 151 1.95 17.04 20.22
N ASN A 152 2.91 17.05 19.31
CA ASN A 152 2.99 18.03 18.20
C ASN A 152 2.32 17.52 16.91
N GLY A 153 1.60 16.39 16.97
CA GLY A 153 0.95 15.77 15.81
C GLY A 153 1.88 15.04 14.86
N ASN A 154 3.16 14.89 15.18
CA ASN A 154 4.11 14.11 14.40
C ASN A 154 3.98 12.61 14.70
N ILE A 155 4.21 11.78 13.68
CA ILE A 155 4.20 10.32 13.83
C ILE A 155 5.49 9.87 14.51
N LEU A 156 5.36 9.04 15.54
CA LEU A 156 6.47 8.52 16.35
C LEU A 156 7.01 7.23 15.73
N TRP A 157 7.65 7.33 14.57
CA TRP A 157 8.16 6.20 13.77
C TRP A 157 9.03 5.23 14.55
N ASN A 158 9.84 5.74 15.48
CA ASN A 158 10.73 4.95 16.32
C ASN A 158 10.03 4.07 17.37
N LYS A 159 8.72 4.26 17.57
CA LYS A 159 7.91 3.43 18.45
C LYS A 159 7.25 2.25 17.75
N MET A 160 7.30 2.23 16.41
CA MET A 160 6.66 1.19 15.62
C MET A 160 7.67 0.12 15.22
N ASP A 161 7.31 -1.13 15.41
CA ASP A 161 8.05 -2.27 14.88
C ASP A 161 7.47 -2.66 13.50
N LEU A 162 7.69 -1.79 12.51
CA LEU A 162 7.23 -2.00 11.13
C LEU A 162 7.96 -3.19 10.48
N ILE A 163 7.28 -3.88 9.52
CA ILE A 163 7.89 -4.95 8.73
C ILE A 163 9.08 -4.42 7.93
#